data_8de7fbe346b8eb42bd6f8aee9112c20b
#
_entry.id   8de7fbe346b8eb42bd6f8aee9112c20b
#
_cell.length_a   1.000
_cell.length_b   1.000
_cell.length_c   1.000
_cell.angle_alpha   90.00
_cell.angle_beta   90.00
_cell.angle_gamma   90.00
#
_symmetry.space_group_name_H-M   'P 1'
#
loop_
_entity.id
_entity.type
_entity.pdbx_description
1 polymer ?
#
loop_
_entity_poly.entity_id
_entity_poly.type
_entity_poly.pdbx_seq_one_letter_code
_entity_poly.pdbx_strand_id
1 'polypeptide(L)'
;MKHLLIVGRSGVGKTTLMKRLAQSLRGRPIDGFLTEEVREEEQRMGFWLSPLDGRQVLLAHRRMGGGVRVGPYQVNTSVLEDVAIPVIRRAMQQALILFLDELGRMELCSPVFAQAVQEAFDHGPSIVATGSVAPLPLLSALKRRRDVELIPLSPANREAVEEELTVRLEALCAEDAAVRALQRQADRICEMIVSGEAAPIDIEIQQAALRTEVARVFPDKQALYQLIYESRFRRLWQQFRHE
;
A
#
# COMPACT_ATOMS: atom_id res chain seq x y z
N MET A 1 -6.28 8.83 -0.61
CA MET A 1 -6.73 8.10 -1.83
C MET A 1 -7.76 7.06 -1.42
N LYS A 2 -8.69 6.66 -2.29
CA LYS A 2 -9.59 5.52 -2.03
C LYS A 2 -8.81 4.21 -2.15
N HIS A 3 -9.23 3.18 -1.41
CA HIS A 3 -8.77 1.82 -1.67
C HIS A 3 -9.31 1.34 -3.02
N LEU A 4 -8.54 0.53 -3.73
CA LEU A 4 -8.92 -0.01 -5.03
C LEU A 4 -9.22 -1.51 -4.90
N LEU A 5 -10.40 -1.94 -5.32
CA LEU A 5 -10.79 -3.34 -5.34
C LEU A 5 -11.08 -3.77 -6.78
N ILE A 6 -10.13 -4.48 -7.38
CA ILE A 6 -10.21 -5.00 -8.73
C ILE A 6 -11.04 -6.28 -8.71
N VAL A 7 -12.17 -6.27 -9.39
CA VAL A 7 -13.11 -7.40 -9.43
C VAL A 7 -13.24 -7.98 -10.84
N GLY A 8 -13.24 -9.30 -10.93
CA GLY A 8 -13.37 -9.98 -12.20
C GLY A 8 -13.45 -11.49 -12.05
N ARG A 9 -13.84 -12.19 -13.12
CA ARG A 9 -13.89 -13.66 -13.13
C ARG A 9 -12.49 -14.26 -12.92
N SER A 10 -12.43 -15.52 -12.49
CA SER A 10 -11.17 -16.25 -12.45
C SER A 10 -10.56 -16.33 -13.85
N GLY A 11 -9.23 -16.20 -13.94
CA GLY A 11 -8.50 -16.25 -15.22
C GLY A 11 -8.55 -14.98 -16.07
N VAL A 12 -9.22 -13.89 -15.64
CA VAL A 12 -9.30 -12.63 -16.41
C VAL A 12 -7.98 -11.83 -16.41
N GLY A 13 -7.01 -12.22 -15.60
CA GLY A 13 -5.68 -11.58 -15.53
C GLY A 13 -5.49 -10.64 -14.34
N LYS A 14 -6.30 -10.76 -13.25
CA LYS A 14 -6.16 -9.93 -12.03
C LYS A 14 -4.75 -10.01 -11.43
N THR A 15 -4.24 -11.22 -11.20
CA THR A 15 -2.88 -11.42 -10.66
C THR A 15 -1.80 -10.90 -11.61
N THR A 16 -1.99 -11.04 -12.93
CA THR A 16 -1.06 -10.49 -13.93
C THR A 16 -1.01 -8.97 -13.84
N LEU A 17 -2.17 -8.32 -13.74
CA LEU A 17 -2.27 -6.88 -13.53
C LEU A 17 -1.57 -6.46 -12.23
N MET A 18 -1.85 -7.13 -11.11
CA MET A 18 -1.22 -6.86 -9.82
C MET A 18 0.31 -6.97 -9.88
N LYS A 19 0.83 -8.01 -10.56
CA LYS A 19 2.28 -8.17 -10.78
C LYS A 19 2.89 -6.98 -11.53
N ARG A 20 2.26 -6.53 -12.62
CA ARG A 20 2.75 -5.43 -13.43
C ARG A 20 2.71 -4.11 -12.67
N LEU A 21 1.62 -3.85 -11.93
CA LEU A 21 1.52 -2.67 -11.06
C LEU A 21 2.59 -2.68 -9.95
N ALA A 22 2.83 -3.82 -9.30
CA ALA A 22 3.88 -3.93 -8.30
C ALA A 22 5.29 -3.77 -8.90
N GLN A 23 5.51 -4.24 -10.14
CA GLN A 23 6.77 -4.06 -10.86
C GLN A 23 7.02 -2.61 -11.26
N SER A 24 6.01 -1.87 -11.74
CA SER A 24 6.15 -0.45 -12.09
C SER A 24 6.49 0.41 -10.87
N LEU A 25 6.07 -0.02 -9.69
CA LEU A 25 6.34 0.67 -8.42
C LEU A 25 7.57 0.12 -7.66
N ARG A 26 8.44 -0.63 -8.34
CA ARG A 26 9.64 -1.20 -7.69
C ARG A 26 10.53 -0.11 -7.10
N GLY A 27 10.94 -0.29 -5.84
CA GLY A 27 11.71 0.73 -5.09
C GLY A 27 10.87 1.83 -4.47
N ARG A 28 9.55 1.80 -4.62
CA ARG A 28 8.62 2.67 -3.89
C ARG A 28 8.19 2.00 -2.58
N PRO A 29 7.60 2.75 -1.63
CA PRO A 29 7.16 2.21 -0.34
C PRO A 29 5.87 1.38 -0.49
N ILE A 30 5.98 0.24 -1.15
CA ILE A 30 4.92 -0.74 -1.34
C ILE A 30 5.23 -2.02 -0.59
N ASP A 31 4.21 -2.73 -0.13
CA ASP A 31 4.31 -4.07 0.46
C ASP A 31 3.05 -4.88 0.13
N GLY A 32 3.05 -6.15 0.44
CA GLY A 32 1.91 -7.01 0.18
C GLY A 32 2.32 -8.39 -0.33
N PHE A 33 1.36 -9.09 -0.90
CA PHE A 33 1.57 -10.41 -1.49
C PHE A 33 0.68 -10.63 -2.72
N LEU A 34 1.10 -11.60 -3.53
CA LEU A 34 0.38 -12.09 -4.69
C LEU A 34 0.10 -13.58 -4.52
N THR A 35 -0.99 -14.07 -5.12
CA THR A 35 -1.32 -15.50 -5.17
C THR A 35 -1.09 -16.03 -6.57
N GLU A 36 -0.16 -16.97 -6.70
CA GLU A 36 0.25 -17.51 -7.98
C GLU A 36 -0.16 -18.96 -8.15
N GLU A 37 -0.60 -19.35 -9.36
CA GLU A 37 -1.00 -20.72 -9.64
C GLU A 37 0.20 -21.69 -9.67
N VAL A 38 0.08 -22.82 -8.96
CA VAL A 38 0.93 -24.00 -9.16
C VAL A 38 0.33 -24.82 -10.29
N ARG A 39 1.09 -25.07 -11.34
CA ARG A 39 0.64 -25.88 -12.49
C ARG A 39 1.57 -27.08 -12.69
N GLU A 40 0.96 -28.24 -12.95
CA GLU A 40 1.62 -29.45 -13.40
C GLU A 40 0.90 -29.92 -14.67
N GLU A 41 1.62 -30.19 -15.77
CA GLU A 41 1.05 -30.63 -17.04
C GLU A 41 -0.23 -29.85 -17.46
N GLU A 42 -0.15 -28.51 -17.41
CA GLU A 42 -1.26 -27.58 -17.69
C GLU A 42 -2.44 -27.62 -16.69
N GLN A 43 -2.45 -28.54 -15.75
CA GLN A 43 -3.47 -28.60 -14.70
C GLN A 43 -3.09 -27.70 -13.53
N ARG A 44 -4.08 -26.97 -13.01
CA ARG A 44 -3.92 -26.20 -11.79
C ARG A 44 -3.92 -27.14 -10.59
N MET A 45 -2.77 -27.24 -9.92
CA MET A 45 -2.57 -28.12 -8.78
C MET A 45 -2.67 -27.41 -7.45
N GLY A 46 -2.39 -26.10 -7.41
CA GLY A 46 -2.37 -25.36 -6.17
C GLY A 46 -2.10 -23.86 -6.37
N PHE A 47 -1.68 -23.23 -5.26
CA PHE A 47 -1.39 -21.79 -5.22
C PHE A 47 -0.22 -21.53 -4.29
N TRP A 48 0.69 -20.67 -4.75
CA TRP A 48 1.72 -20.04 -3.94
C TRP A 48 1.20 -18.72 -3.38
N LEU A 49 1.51 -18.42 -2.14
CA LEU A 49 1.49 -17.06 -1.60
C LEU A 49 2.90 -16.49 -1.76
N SER A 50 3.01 -15.39 -2.49
CA SER A 50 4.27 -14.74 -2.87
C SER A 50 4.30 -13.32 -2.33
N PRO A 51 4.87 -13.08 -1.12
CA PRO A 51 5.16 -11.73 -0.66
C PRO A 51 6.02 -10.96 -1.67
N LEU A 52 5.88 -9.63 -1.70
CA LEU A 52 6.63 -8.76 -2.62
C LEU A 52 8.14 -8.73 -2.32
N ASP A 53 8.58 -9.32 -1.21
CA ASP A 53 10.00 -9.52 -0.86
C ASP A 53 10.69 -10.66 -1.62
N GLY A 54 9.96 -11.37 -2.49
CA GLY A 54 10.48 -12.43 -3.37
C GLY A 54 10.40 -13.85 -2.79
N ARG A 55 9.91 -14.03 -1.58
CA ARG A 55 9.65 -15.38 -1.02
C ARG A 55 8.43 -16.01 -1.70
N GLN A 56 8.37 -17.36 -1.67
CA GLN A 56 7.19 -18.12 -2.09
C GLN A 56 6.89 -19.20 -1.06
N VAL A 57 5.63 -19.32 -0.64
CA VAL A 57 5.18 -20.34 0.31
C VAL A 57 3.93 -21.01 -0.24
N LEU A 58 3.87 -22.34 -0.17
CA LEU A 58 2.74 -23.11 -0.69
C LEU A 58 1.49 -22.88 0.17
N LEU A 59 0.54 -22.12 -0.38
CA LEU A 59 -0.72 -21.79 0.29
C LEU A 59 -1.73 -22.91 0.21
N ALA A 60 -1.91 -23.50 -0.97
CA ALA A 60 -2.92 -24.51 -1.19
C ALA A 60 -2.48 -25.50 -2.27
N HIS A 61 -2.85 -26.78 -2.12
CA HIS A 61 -2.55 -27.79 -3.12
C HIS A 61 -3.56 -28.94 -3.08
N ARG A 62 -3.80 -29.60 -4.25
CA ARG A 62 -4.72 -30.74 -4.34
C ARG A 62 -4.24 -31.96 -3.58
N ARG A 63 -2.91 -32.18 -3.49
CA ARG A 63 -2.27 -33.33 -2.85
C ARG A 63 -1.67 -32.99 -1.48
N MET A 64 -1.98 -31.83 -0.91
CA MET A 64 -1.54 -31.46 0.43
C MET A 64 -2.30 -32.28 1.48
N GLY A 65 -1.60 -32.80 2.47
CA GLY A 65 -2.22 -33.41 3.65
C GLY A 65 -2.58 -32.36 4.70
N GLY A 66 -3.79 -32.45 5.24
CA GLY A 66 -4.25 -31.50 6.29
C GLY A 66 -4.71 -30.14 5.73
N GLY A 67 -5.09 -29.24 6.66
CA GLY A 67 -5.59 -27.92 6.30
C GLY A 67 -7.10 -27.84 6.08
N VAL A 68 -7.58 -26.70 5.62
CA VAL A 68 -9.01 -26.43 5.34
C VAL A 68 -9.31 -26.76 3.89
N ARG A 69 -10.36 -27.57 3.67
CA ARG A 69 -10.75 -27.94 2.30
C ARG A 69 -11.55 -26.82 1.64
N VAL A 70 -11.04 -26.31 0.51
CA VAL A 70 -11.73 -25.33 -0.34
C VAL A 70 -11.77 -25.85 -1.78
N GLY A 71 -12.93 -26.34 -2.19
CA GLY A 71 -13.08 -27.04 -3.47
C GLY A 71 -12.19 -28.29 -3.56
N PRO A 72 -11.34 -28.40 -4.63
CA PRO A 72 -10.42 -29.54 -4.77
C PRO A 72 -9.09 -29.36 -3.99
N TYR A 73 -8.89 -28.24 -3.32
CA TYR A 73 -7.61 -27.89 -2.67
C TYR A 73 -7.70 -28.03 -1.16
N GLN A 74 -6.57 -28.40 -0.55
CA GLN A 74 -6.33 -28.24 0.89
C GLN A 74 -5.55 -26.93 1.09
N VAL A 75 -6.06 -26.04 1.95
CA VAL A 75 -5.47 -24.73 2.24
C VAL A 75 -4.72 -24.79 3.56
N ASN A 76 -3.46 -24.41 3.54
CA ASN A 76 -2.67 -24.25 4.76
C ASN A 76 -2.92 -22.87 5.37
N THR A 77 -3.82 -22.78 6.35
CA THR A 77 -4.16 -21.53 7.02
C THR A 77 -2.99 -20.94 7.80
N SER A 78 -2.04 -21.75 8.27
CA SER A 78 -0.83 -21.23 8.92
C SER A 78 -0.02 -20.32 7.99
N VAL A 79 -0.03 -20.55 6.67
CA VAL A 79 0.63 -19.63 5.72
C VAL A 79 -0.04 -18.26 5.71
N LEU A 80 -1.35 -18.20 5.85
CA LEU A 80 -2.07 -16.93 5.97
C LEU A 80 -1.72 -16.23 7.29
N GLU A 81 -1.62 -16.99 8.37
CA GLU A 81 -1.41 -16.46 9.71
C GLU A 81 0.06 -16.09 9.97
N ASP A 82 1.00 -16.95 9.54
CA ASP A 82 2.42 -16.81 9.81
C ASP A 82 3.19 -16.02 8.74
N VAL A 83 2.62 -15.84 7.54
CA VAL A 83 3.25 -15.13 6.43
C VAL A 83 2.43 -13.93 5.99
N ALA A 84 1.17 -14.10 5.60
CA ALA A 84 0.37 -13.02 5.03
C ALA A 84 0.02 -11.94 6.07
N ILE A 85 -0.40 -12.32 7.30
CA ILE A 85 -0.71 -11.35 8.36
C ILE A 85 0.50 -10.52 8.78
N PRO A 86 1.70 -11.08 9.02
CA PRO A 86 2.90 -10.28 9.24
C PRO A 86 3.22 -9.29 8.12
N VAL A 87 3.02 -9.68 6.85
CA VAL A 87 3.18 -8.76 5.70
C VAL A 87 2.18 -7.61 5.78
N ILE A 88 0.90 -7.89 6.05
CA ILE A 88 -0.13 -6.85 6.23
C ILE A 88 0.25 -5.90 7.37
N ARG A 89 0.63 -6.42 8.53
CA ARG A 89 1.02 -5.62 9.70
C ARG A 89 2.24 -4.75 9.43
N ARG A 90 3.25 -5.28 8.75
CA ARG A 90 4.42 -4.50 8.33
C ARG A 90 4.01 -3.39 7.37
N ALA A 91 3.16 -3.68 6.39
CA ALA A 91 2.66 -2.69 5.45
C ALA A 91 1.88 -1.57 6.14
N MET A 92 1.06 -1.89 7.14
CA MET A 92 0.32 -0.88 7.93
C MET A 92 1.24 0.13 8.64
N GLN A 93 2.49 -0.24 8.91
CA GLN A 93 3.45 0.62 9.59
C GLN A 93 4.36 1.39 8.62
N GLN A 94 4.68 0.86 7.46
CA GLN A 94 5.80 1.32 6.66
C GLN A 94 5.47 1.58 5.19
N ALA A 95 4.40 0.96 4.66
CA ALA A 95 4.05 1.09 3.25
C ALA A 95 3.12 2.28 2.99
N LEU A 96 3.21 2.82 1.79
CA LEU A 96 2.23 3.76 1.22
C LEU A 96 1.08 3.00 0.55
N ILE A 97 1.40 1.86 -0.06
CA ILE A 97 0.43 1.02 -0.77
C ILE A 97 0.60 -0.44 -0.34
N LEU A 98 -0.51 -1.08 0.04
CA LEU A 98 -0.59 -2.50 0.35
C LEU A 98 -1.27 -3.26 -0.79
N PHE A 99 -0.59 -4.25 -1.36
CA PHE A 99 -1.09 -5.15 -2.38
C PHE A 99 -1.63 -6.45 -1.78
N LEU A 100 -2.90 -6.80 -2.10
CA LEU A 100 -3.57 -8.01 -1.63
C LEU A 100 -4.19 -8.78 -2.81
N ASP A 101 -3.51 -9.80 -3.29
CA ASP A 101 -4.01 -10.66 -4.37
C ASP A 101 -3.98 -12.14 -3.95
N GLU A 102 -5.11 -12.79 -3.85
CA GLU A 102 -6.50 -12.45 -4.08
C GLU A 102 -7.28 -12.52 -2.74
N LEU A 103 -8.33 -11.72 -2.59
CA LEU A 103 -9.31 -11.91 -1.51
C LEU A 103 -10.41 -12.87 -1.99
N GLY A 104 -10.11 -14.16 -1.92
CA GLY A 104 -10.95 -15.23 -2.39
C GLY A 104 -11.40 -16.19 -1.29
N ARG A 105 -12.02 -17.33 -1.69
CA ARG A 105 -12.50 -18.35 -0.75
C ARG A 105 -11.36 -19.03 0.01
N MET A 106 -10.18 -19.12 -0.58
CA MET A 106 -9.04 -19.79 0.03
C MET A 106 -8.42 -18.91 1.12
N GLU A 107 -8.25 -17.63 0.87
CA GLU A 107 -7.68 -16.70 1.81
C GLU A 107 -8.67 -16.41 2.95
N LEU A 108 -9.94 -16.21 2.61
CA LEU A 108 -10.99 -15.90 3.58
C LEU A 108 -11.54 -17.12 4.35
N CYS A 109 -10.95 -18.31 4.19
CA CYS A 109 -11.25 -19.46 5.06
C CYS A 109 -10.59 -19.35 6.44
N SER A 110 -9.56 -18.48 6.62
CA SER A 110 -9.04 -18.11 7.94
C SER A 110 -9.76 -16.86 8.46
N PRO A 111 -10.51 -16.96 9.57
CA PRO A 111 -11.15 -15.80 10.20
C PRO A 111 -10.13 -14.77 10.69
N VAL A 112 -8.97 -15.22 11.17
CA VAL A 112 -7.91 -14.33 11.67
C VAL A 112 -7.32 -13.49 10.53
N PHE A 113 -7.11 -14.11 9.36
CA PHE A 113 -6.69 -13.39 8.16
C PHE A 113 -7.77 -12.40 7.70
N ALA A 114 -9.05 -12.80 7.67
CA ALA A 114 -10.15 -11.93 7.31
C ALA A 114 -10.23 -10.69 8.22
N GLN A 115 -10.00 -10.87 9.53
CA GLN A 115 -9.93 -9.77 10.49
C GLN A 115 -8.75 -8.85 10.21
N ALA A 116 -7.54 -9.38 9.95
CA ALA A 116 -6.38 -8.57 9.64
C ALA A 116 -6.56 -7.74 8.35
N VAL A 117 -7.24 -8.30 7.34
CA VAL A 117 -7.62 -7.56 6.13
C VAL A 117 -8.60 -6.43 6.47
N GLN A 118 -9.62 -6.71 7.30
CA GLN A 118 -10.57 -5.67 7.74
C GLN A 118 -9.85 -4.52 8.46
N GLU A 119 -8.97 -4.83 9.42
CA GLU A 119 -8.16 -3.86 10.14
C GLU A 119 -7.29 -3.00 9.19
N ALA A 120 -6.71 -3.63 8.16
CA ALA A 120 -5.92 -2.91 7.15
C ALA A 120 -6.78 -1.93 6.33
N PHE A 121 -8.01 -2.29 5.97
CA PHE A 121 -8.94 -1.39 5.31
C PHE A 121 -9.44 -0.26 6.22
N ASP A 122 -9.49 -0.46 7.53
CA ASP A 122 -9.97 0.54 8.49
C ASP A 122 -8.86 1.53 8.90
N HIS A 123 -7.62 1.08 9.01
CA HIS A 123 -6.52 1.85 9.63
C HIS A 123 -5.19 1.80 8.87
N GLY A 124 -5.13 1.09 7.77
CA GLY A 124 -3.90 0.88 7.00
C GLY A 124 -3.62 1.94 5.92
N PRO A 125 -2.61 1.68 5.09
CA PRO A 125 -2.28 2.51 3.94
C PRO A 125 -3.33 2.39 2.84
N SER A 126 -3.10 3.04 1.70
CA SER A 126 -3.88 2.77 0.48
C SER A 126 -3.76 1.30 0.08
N ILE A 127 -4.87 0.66 -0.23
CA ILE A 127 -4.89 -0.76 -0.59
C ILE A 127 -5.24 -0.93 -2.07
N VAL A 128 -4.50 -1.79 -2.75
CA VAL A 128 -4.86 -2.33 -4.05
C VAL A 128 -5.11 -3.82 -3.85
N ALA A 129 -6.37 -4.23 -3.93
CA ALA A 129 -6.76 -5.61 -3.73
C ALA A 129 -7.46 -6.19 -4.96
N THR A 130 -7.37 -7.50 -5.12
CA THR A 130 -8.23 -8.23 -6.06
C THR A 130 -9.26 -9.05 -5.32
N GLY A 131 -10.41 -9.22 -5.92
CA GLY A 131 -11.49 -10.04 -5.37
C GLY A 131 -12.27 -10.78 -6.44
N SER A 132 -12.82 -11.92 -6.03
CA SER A 132 -13.70 -12.68 -6.90
C SER A 132 -15.07 -12.02 -7.01
N VAL A 133 -15.85 -12.42 -8.04
CA VAL A 133 -17.25 -12.02 -8.18
C VAL A 133 -18.16 -12.74 -7.16
N ALA A 134 -17.67 -13.77 -6.49
CA ALA A 134 -18.43 -14.53 -5.52
C ALA A 134 -18.91 -13.66 -4.33
N PRO A 135 -20.12 -13.88 -3.81
CA PRO A 135 -20.66 -13.15 -2.68
C PRO A 135 -20.06 -13.66 -1.35
N LEU A 136 -18.81 -13.28 -1.05
CA LEU A 136 -18.18 -13.55 0.23
C LEU A 136 -18.50 -12.42 1.21
N PRO A 137 -18.75 -12.70 2.50
CA PRO A 137 -19.17 -11.68 3.48
C PRO A 137 -18.26 -10.47 3.51
N LEU A 138 -16.94 -10.66 3.68
CA LEU A 138 -15.96 -9.58 3.73
C LEU A 138 -15.93 -8.79 2.40
N LEU A 139 -15.85 -9.48 1.25
CA LEU A 139 -15.86 -8.81 -0.05
C LEU A 139 -17.15 -8.01 -0.28
N SER A 140 -18.29 -8.55 0.18
CA SER A 140 -19.58 -7.86 0.08
C SER A 140 -19.62 -6.61 0.96
N ALA A 141 -18.97 -6.63 2.12
CA ALA A 141 -18.82 -5.46 2.98
C ALA A 141 -17.88 -4.43 2.35
N LEU A 142 -16.70 -4.85 1.88
CA LEU A 142 -15.72 -3.98 1.22
C LEU A 142 -16.32 -3.27 -0.02
N LYS A 143 -17.08 -3.99 -0.84
CA LYS A 143 -17.75 -3.42 -2.03
C LYS A 143 -18.78 -2.31 -1.71
N ARG A 144 -19.28 -2.23 -0.47
CA ARG A 144 -20.24 -1.19 -0.05
C ARG A 144 -19.59 0.00 0.63
N ARG A 145 -18.29 -0.04 0.89
CA ARG A 145 -17.57 1.06 1.53
C ARG A 145 -17.46 2.26 0.60
N ARG A 146 -17.60 3.46 1.15
CA ARG A 146 -17.46 4.72 0.38
C ARG A 146 -16.03 5.05 0.03
N ASP A 147 -15.07 4.51 0.78
CA ASP A 147 -13.62 4.68 0.61
C ASP A 147 -13.00 3.57 -0.25
N VAL A 148 -13.80 2.65 -0.79
CA VAL A 148 -13.37 1.61 -1.73
C VAL A 148 -13.94 1.90 -3.11
N GLU A 149 -13.06 1.99 -4.09
CA GLU A 149 -13.40 2.12 -5.51
C GLU A 149 -13.36 0.73 -6.16
N LEU A 150 -14.47 0.36 -6.80
CA LEU A 150 -14.58 -0.92 -7.51
C LEU A 150 -14.10 -0.76 -8.95
N ILE A 151 -13.16 -1.59 -9.36
CA ILE A 151 -12.62 -1.59 -10.72
C ILE A 151 -12.96 -2.93 -11.39
N PRO A 152 -13.98 -2.95 -12.26
CA PRO A 152 -14.34 -4.15 -12.98
C PRO A 152 -13.27 -4.47 -14.04
N LEU A 153 -12.69 -5.67 -13.98
CA LEU A 153 -11.70 -6.15 -14.95
C LEU A 153 -12.30 -7.18 -15.90
N SER A 154 -12.08 -6.96 -17.18
CA SER A 154 -12.48 -7.83 -18.29
C SER A 154 -11.35 -7.94 -19.31
N PRO A 155 -11.39 -8.93 -20.23
CA PRO A 155 -10.40 -8.99 -21.31
C PRO A 155 -10.38 -7.75 -22.20
N ALA A 156 -11.53 -7.06 -22.34
CA ALA A 156 -11.68 -5.91 -23.23
C ALA A 156 -11.09 -4.60 -22.64
N ASN A 157 -11.01 -4.46 -21.31
CA ASN A 157 -10.54 -3.23 -20.68
C ASN A 157 -9.21 -3.38 -19.92
N ARG A 158 -8.59 -4.56 -19.97
CA ARG A 158 -7.41 -4.89 -19.16
C ARG A 158 -6.25 -3.92 -19.36
N GLU A 159 -5.93 -3.58 -20.60
CA GLU A 159 -4.83 -2.68 -20.94
C GLU A 159 -5.10 -1.24 -20.47
N ALA A 160 -6.31 -0.73 -20.72
CA ALA A 160 -6.71 0.59 -20.27
C ALA A 160 -6.72 0.72 -18.74
N VAL A 161 -7.17 -0.32 -18.02
CA VAL A 161 -7.15 -0.36 -16.55
C VAL A 161 -5.70 -0.42 -16.03
N GLU A 162 -4.81 -1.17 -16.68
CA GLU A 162 -3.40 -1.24 -16.32
C GLU A 162 -2.74 0.15 -16.45
N GLU A 163 -2.95 0.82 -17.58
CA GLU A 163 -2.38 2.16 -17.84
C GLU A 163 -2.92 3.19 -16.83
N GLU A 164 -4.24 3.24 -16.63
CA GLU A 164 -4.86 4.15 -15.69
C GLU A 164 -4.33 3.95 -14.27
N LEU A 165 -4.30 2.71 -13.78
CA LEU A 165 -3.86 2.42 -12.42
C LEU A 165 -2.36 2.67 -12.24
N THR A 166 -1.54 2.38 -13.24
CA THR A 166 -0.11 2.67 -13.20
C THR A 166 0.12 4.17 -12.98
N VAL A 167 -0.49 5.02 -13.81
CA VAL A 167 -0.37 6.48 -13.70
C VAL A 167 -0.85 6.98 -12.31
N ARG A 168 -1.99 6.48 -11.84
CA ARG A 168 -2.55 6.89 -10.53
C ARG A 168 -1.64 6.51 -9.36
N LEU A 169 -1.10 5.29 -9.36
CA LEU A 169 -0.25 4.80 -8.29
C LEU A 169 1.14 5.45 -8.30
N GLU A 170 1.70 5.70 -9.48
CA GLU A 170 2.95 6.44 -9.63
C GLU A 170 2.82 7.89 -9.15
N ALA A 171 1.72 8.57 -9.48
CA ALA A 171 1.43 9.92 -8.99
C ALA A 171 1.32 9.95 -7.47
N LEU A 172 0.64 8.98 -6.86
CA LEU A 172 0.57 8.85 -5.39
C LEU A 172 1.95 8.69 -4.76
N CYS A 173 2.79 7.83 -5.33
CA CYS A 173 4.17 7.64 -4.85
C CYS A 173 5.03 8.89 -5.02
N ALA A 174 4.85 9.65 -6.09
CA ALA A 174 5.57 10.90 -6.33
C ALA A 174 5.16 11.98 -5.31
N GLU A 175 3.86 12.10 -5.03
CA GLU A 175 3.33 13.01 -4.02
C GLU A 175 3.88 12.68 -2.62
N ASP A 176 3.84 11.42 -2.19
CA ASP A 176 4.41 10.98 -0.90
C ASP A 176 5.91 11.28 -0.82
N ALA A 177 6.66 11.01 -1.88
CA ALA A 177 8.09 11.27 -1.92
C ALA A 177 8.40 12.77 -1.77
N ALA A 178 7.61 13.64 -2.40
CA ALA A 178 7.72 15.08 -2.27
C ALA A 178 7.41 15.54 -0.83
N VAL A 179 6.32 15.05 -0.24
CA VAL A 179 5.99 15.34 1.17
C VAL A 179 7.11 14.95 2.10
N ARG A 180 7.65 13.72 1.97
CA ARG A 180 8.77 13.24 2.81
C ARG A 180 10.05 14.05 2.60
N ALA A 181 10.30 14.55 1.38
CA ALA A 181 11.45 15.42 1.13
C ALA A 181 11.32 16.75 1.86
N LEU A 182 10.14 17.39 1.82
CA LEU A 182 9.85 18.62 2.55
C LEU A 182 9.92 18.42 4.06
N GLN A 183 9.41 17.30 4.59
CA GLN A 183 9.52 16.96 6.01
C GLN A 183 10.97 16.86 6.46
N ARG A 184 11.82 16.12 5.73
CA ARG A 184 13.26 16.01 6.04
C ARG A 184 13.97 17.37 6.00
N GLN A 185 13.59 18.24 5.08
CA GLN A 185 14.16 19.60 5.01
C GLN A 185 13.71 20.43 6.21
N ALA A 186 12.44 20.37 6.61
CA ALA A 186 11.92 21.04 7.79
C ALA A 186 12.58 20.53 9.08
N ASP A 187 12.78 19.21 9.21
CA ASP A 187 13.44 18.64 10.39
C ASP A 187 14.91 19.10 10.50
N ARG A 188 15.64 19.17 9.38
CA ARG A 188 17.00 19.76 9.36
C ARG A 188 17.01 21.22 9.81
N ILE A 189 16.03 22.03 9.39
CA ILE A 189 15.91 23.40 9.87
C ILE A 189 15.68 23.45 11.38
N CYS A 190 14.82 22.55 11.91
CA CYS A 190 14.63 22.42 13.36
C CYS A 190 15.94 22.08 14.10
N GLU A 191 16.74 21.14 13.57
CA GLU A 191 18.04 20.77 14.12
C GLU A 191 19.01 21.96 14.11
N MET A 192 19.09 22.72 13.02
CA MET A 192 19.91 23.94 12.94
C MET A 192 19.49 25.00 13.99
N ILE A 193 18.20 25.14 14.25
CA ILE A 193 17.70 26.06 15.28
C ILE A 193 18.11 25.59 16.69
N VAL A 194 17.91 24.31 16.98
CA VAL A 194 18.12 23.71 18.30
C VAL A 194 19.61 23.58 18.66
N SER A 195 20.46 23.17 17.70
CA SER A 195 21.90 23.01 17.95
C SER A 195 22.62 24.33 18.27
N GLY A 196 22.12 25.43 17.80
CA GLY A 196 22.78 26.74 18.01
C GLY A 196 24.04 26.97 17.15
N GLU A 197 24.49 25.98 16.38
CA GLU A 197 25.74 26.05 15.62
C GLU A 197 25.62 26.86 14.31
N ALA A 198 24.44 26.82 13.67
CA ALA A 198 24.21 27.52 12.42
C ALA A 198 23.99 29.02 12.63
N ALA A 199 24.50 29.87 11.71
CA ALA A 199 24.24 31.30 11.75
C ALA A 199 22.74 31.59 11.48
N PRO A 200 22.15 32.63 12.11
CA PRO A 200 20.76 33.02 11.88
C PRO A 200 20.40 33.15 10.40
N ILE A 201 21.26 33.79 9.63
CA ILE A 201 21.05 34.01 8.20
C ILE A 201 20.95 32.70 7.41
N ASP A 202 21.72 31.66 7.76
CA ASP A 202 21.66 30.37 7.08
C ASP A 202 20.32 29.69 7.33
N ILE A 203 19.78 29.80 8.54
CA ILE A 203 18.46 29.26 8.90
C ILE A 203 17.36 30.00 8.11
N GLU A 204 17.42 31.33 8.01
CA GLU A 204 16.47 32.12 7.23
C GLU A 204 16.48 31.74 5.74
N ILE A 205 17.68 31.54 5.17
CA ILE A 205 17.84 31.07 3.76
C ILE A 205 17.16 29.72 3.59
N GLN A 206 17.40 28.76 4.50
CA GLN A 206 16.77 27.42 4.41
C GLN A 206 15.26 27.48 4.58
N GLN A 207 14.73 28.31 5.46
CA GLN A 207 13.28 28.53 5.62
C GLN A 207 12.66 29.14 4.36
N ALA A 208 13.32 30.13 3.74
CA ALA A 208 12.86 30.75 2.49
C ALA A 208 12.86 29.74 1.34
N ALA A 209 13.91 28.92 1.23
CA ALA A 209 14.00 27.86 0.23
C ALA A 209 12.89 26.81 0.39
N LEU A 210 12.63 26.36 1.63
CA LEU A 210 11.56 25.42 1.92
C LEU A 210 10.17 26.02 1.59
N ARG A 211 9.92 27.28 1.92
CA ARG A 211 8.67 27.98 1.57
C ARG A 211 8.45 28.05 0.06
N THR A 212 9.49 28.36 -0.68
CA THR A 212 9.46 28.42 -2.16
C THR A 212 9.15 27.05 -2.75
N GLU A 213 9.78 25.99 -2.23
CA GLU A 213 9.55 24.62 -2.69
C GLU A 213 8.12 24.14 -2.37
N VAL A 214 7.60 24.44 -1.19
CA VAL A 214 6.19 24.13 -0.84
C VAL A 214 5.22 24.88 -1.78
N ALA A 215 5.48 26.15 -2.09
CA ALA A 215 4.64 26.90 -3.01
C ALA A 215 4.66 26.32 -4.43
N ARG A 216 5.79 25.77 -4.85
CA ARG A 216 5.97 25.12 -6.16
C ARG A 216 5.26 23.77 -6.24
N VAL A 217 5.41 22.92 -5.20
CA VAL A 217 4.93 21.51 -5.22
C VAL A 217 3.47 21.43 -4.78
N PHE A 218 3.08 22.22 -3.77
CA PHE A 218 1.75 22.21 -3.16
C PHE A 218 1.17 23.65 -3.04
N PRO A 219 0.82 24.29 -4.15
CA PRO A 219 0.38 25.68 -4.14
C PRO A 219 -0.87 25.93 -3.30
N ASP A 220 -1.73 24.92 -3.15
CA ASP A 220 -2.97 24.95 -2.35
C ASP A 220 -2.76 24.64 -0.87
N LYS A 221 -1.55 24.26 -0.43
CA LYS A 221 -1.24 23.86 0.97
C LYS A 221 -0.39 24.89 1.73
N GLN A 222 -0.19 26.08 1.20
CA GLN A 222 0.65 27.11 1.84
C GLN A 222 0.17 27.49 3.25
N ALA A 223 -1.14 27.64 3.45
CA ALA A 223 -1.70 27.94 4.77
C ALA A 223 -1.41 26.82 5.79
N LEU A 224 -1.46 25.53 5.33
CA LEU A 224 -1.13 24.38 6.17
C LEU A 224 0.35 24.36 6.52
N TYR A 225 1.22 24.70 5.57
CA TYR A 225 2.67 24.83 5.80
C TYR A 225 2.98 25.88 6.88
N GLN A 226 2.36 27.08 6.78
CA GLN A 226 2.53 28.12 7.78
C GLN A 226 2.09 27.66 9.17
N LEU A 227 0.95 26.99 9.24
CA LEU A 227 0.39 26.52 10.51
C LEU A 227 1.29 25.44 11.16
N ILE A 228 1.87 24.53 10.39
CA ILE A 228 2.64 23.40 10.91
C ILE A 228 4.11 23.80 11.12
N TYR A 229 4.76 24.28 10.07
CA TYR A 229 6.23 24.42 10.07
C TYR A 229 6.71 25.80 10.50
N GLU A 230 6.13 26.90 10.01
CA GLU A 230 6.56 28.23 10.42
C GLU A 230 6.25 28.49 11.90
N SER A 231 5.12 27.99 12.39
CA SER A 231 4.79 28.05 13.81
C SER A 231 5.74 27.22 14.69
N ARG A 232 6.18 26.05 14.18
CA ARG A 232 7.20 25.21 14.86
C ARG A 232 8.56 25.89 14.88
N PHE A 233 9.02 26.44 13.77
CA PHE A 233 10.28 27.18 13.69
C PHE A 233 10.32 28.36 14.64
N ARG A 234 9.26 29.17 14.67
CA ARG A 234 9.14 30.32 15.58
C ARG A 234 9.21 29.91 17.05
N ARG A 235 8.52 28.85 17.46
CA ARG A 235 8.58 28.34 18.83
C ARG A 235 9.97 27.86 19.22
N LEU A 236 10.61 27.07 18.32
CA LEU A 236 11.97 26.60 18.57
C LEU A 236 12.96 27.76 18.64
N TRP A 237 12.81 28.76 17.77
CA TRP A 237 13.64 29.95 17.83
C TRP A 237 13.52 30.67 19.17
N GLN A 238 12.33 30.91 19.66
CA GLN A 238 12.07 31.54 20.96
C GLN A 238 12.60 30.73 22.13
N GLN A 239 12.67 29.41 22.01
CA GLN A 239 13.11 28.51 23.08
C GLN A 239 14.64 28.35 23.13
N PHE A 240 15.31 28.31 21.97
CA PHE A 240 16.72 27.93 21.87
C PHE A 240 17.66 29.03 21.38
N ARG A 241 17.13 30.13 20.87
CA ARG A 241 17.89 31.27 20.34
C ARG A 241 17.48 32.53 21.10
N HIS A 242 17.98 32.63 22.35
CA HIS A 242 17.82 33.84 23.14
C HIS A 242 18.78 34.92 22.67
N GLU A 243 18.30 35.92 21.95
CA GLU A 243 18.84 37.27 21.84
C GLU A 243 17.72 38.28 22.15
#